data_ee2edfbd644007dac986bc6882f91614
#
_entry.id   ee2edfbd644007dac986bc6882f91614
#
_cell.length_a   1.000
_cell.length_b   1.000
_cell.length_c   1.000
_cell.angle_alpha   90.00
_cell.angle_beta   90.00
_cell.angle_gamma   90.00
#
_symmetry.space_group_name_H-M   'P 1'
#
loop_
_entity.id
_entity.type
_entity.pdbx_description
1 polymer ?
#
loop_
_entity_poly.entity_id
_entity_poly.type
_entity_poly.pdbx_seq_one_letter_code
_entity_poly.pdbx_strand_id
1 'polypeptide(L)'
;MTRRLAEVAKKVGMSEATVSRVLNGKPGVSEATREAVLTALDVLGYERPTQLRGDRARLVGLVLPELQNPIFPAFAEVVGGALAQQGFTSVLCTRTLGGVSEAEYVDLLLQQQVSGVVFAGGLFAQADASHEHYELLRERRLPTVLVNAAVAHLAFPQVSCDDVAAAEMALGHLRSLGHERIGMVLGPPDHVPSRRKLDAADLDPEFVEHTMFSLEGGHAAAARLIRRGVTGVICASDVMALGAIRAARRAGLSVPDDVSVIGYDDSALMNCTDPPLTTLRQPIDAMGRAVVDLLAAQIDKALVPADELLFEPELVVRASTGPVRR
;
A
#
# COMPACT_ATOMS: atom_id res chain seq x y z
N MET A 1 8.64 -34.38 22.13
CA MET A 1 8.30 -33.42 23.21
C MET A 1 8.87 -33.82 24.56
N THR A 2 8.76 -35.06 25.01
CA THR A 2 9.18 -35.53 26.35
C THR A 2 10.67 -35.32 26.66
N ARG A 3 11.58 -35.61 25.72
CA ARG A 3 13.03 -35.48 25.93
C ARG A 3 13.48 -34.03 26.19
N ARG A 4 12.87 -33.07 25.51
CA ARG A 4 13.14 -31.64 25.65
C ARG A 4 12.74 -31.09 27.02
N LEU A 5 11.56 -31.50 27.54
CA LEU A 5 11.09 -31.11 28.87
C LEU A 5 12.00 -31.61 29.99
N ALA A 6 12.46 -32.86 29.89
CA ALA A 6 13.38 -33.47 30.87
C ALA A 6 14.75 -32.77 30.93
N GLU A 7 15.30 -32.39 29.78
CA GLU A 7 16.58 -31.69 29.70
C GLU A 7 16.53 -30.29 30.34
N VAL A 8 15.46 -29.53 30.03
CA VAL A 8 15.24 -28.21 30.64
C VAL A 8 15.01 -28.34 32.14
N ALA A 9 14.14 -29.27 32.57
CA ALA A 9 13.87 -29.54 33.98
C ALA A 9 15.14 -29.86 34.77
N LYS A 10 16.00 -30.72 34.22
CA LYS A 10 17.30 -31.04 34.80
C LYS A 10 18.21 -29.82 34.90
N LYS A 11 18.25 -28.96 33.88
CA LYS A 11 19.10 -27.77 33.83
C LYS A 11 18.69 -26.71 34.86
N VAL A 12 17.39 -26.55 35.12
CA VAL A 12 16.86 -25.55 36.07
C VAL A 12 16.60 -26.12 37.48
N GLY A 13 16.78 -27.43 37.68
CA GLY A 13 16.52 -28.08 38.97
C GLY A 13 15.05 -28.11 39.35
N MET A 14 14.13 -28.15 38.42
CA MET A 14 12.69 -28.12 38.62
C MET A 14 12.00 -29.35 38.03
N SER A 15 10.71 -29.58 38.41
CA SER A 15 9.96 -30.68 37.86
C SER A 15 9.56 -30.41 36.38
N GLU A 16 9.43 -31.47 35.59
CA GLU A 16 8.91 -31.37 34.21
C GLU A 16 7.50 -30.73 34.17
N ALA A 17 6.69 -30.95 35.21
CA ALA A 17 5.39 -30.33 35.33
C ALA A 17 5.47 -28.79 35.48
N THR A 18 6.49 -28.30 36.23
CA THR A 18 6.75 -26.85 36.37
C THR A 18 7.21 -26.27 35.04
N VAL A 19 8.15 -26.93 34.39
CA VAL A 19 8.63 -26.52 33.05
C VAL A 19 7.47 -26.52 32.05
N SER A 20 6.65 -27.55 32.02
CA SER A 20 5.45 -27.63 31.16
C SER A 20 4.46 -26.51 31.44
N ARG A 21 4.25 -26.13 32.71
CA ARG A 21 3.39 -24.98 33.08
C ARG A 21 3.93 -23.68 32.55
N VAL A 22 5.23 -23.44 32.68
CA VAL A 22 5.90 -22.27 32.11
C VAL A 22 5.74 -22.27 30.59
N LEU A 23 6.06 -23.38 29.91
CA LEU A 23 5.99 -23.50 28.46
C LEU A 23 4.58 -23.32 27.90
N ASN A 24 3.55 -23.61 28.67
CA ASN A 24 2.16 -23.43 28.26
C ASN A 24 1.51 -22.16 28.83
N GLY A 25 2.28 -21.21 29.38
CA GLY A 25 1.77 -19.94 29.88
C GLY A 25 0.76 -20.06 31.03
N LYS A 26 0.72 -21.18 31.77
CA LYS A 26 -0.25 -21.41 32.81
C LYS A 26 0.06 -20.57 34.06
N PRO A 27 -0.97 -20.02 34.75
CA PRO A 27 -0.77 -19.26 36.00
C PRO A 27 -0.23 -20.13 37.12
N GLY A 28 0.32 -19.50 38.19
CA GLY A 28 0.82 -20.17 39.39
C GLY A 28 2.31 -20.51 39.33
N VAL A 29 3.07 -19.84 38.52
CA VAL A 29 4.53 -19.89 38.47
C VAL A 29 5.10 -18.49 38.71
N SER A 30 6.09 -18.36 39.61
CA SER A 30 6.74 -17.06 39.87
C SER A 30 7.53 -16.55 38.64
N GLU A 31 7.69 -15.23 38.54
CA GLU A 31 8.44 -14.61 37.46
C GLU A 31 9.89 -15.11 37.44
N ALA A 32 10.52 -15.24 38.59
CA ALA A 32 11.88 -15.80 38.71
C ALA A 32 11.97 -17.23 38.16
N THR A 33 10.96 -18.07 38.42
CA THR A 33 10.90 -19.44 37.88
C THR A 33 10.68 -19.42 36.35
N ARG A 34 9.86 -18.52 35.86
CA ARG A 34 9.61 -18.32 34.42
C ARG A 34 10.91 -17.93 33.70
N GLU A 35 11.62 -16.96 34.26
CA GLU A 35 12.87 -16.43 33.69
C GLU A 35 13.97 -17.49 33.68
N ALA A 36 14.11 -18.27 34.76
CA ALA A 36 15.06 -19.37 34.83
C ALA A 36 14.84 -20.46 33.76
N VAL A 37 13.57 -20.83 33.54
CA VAL A 37 13.20 -21.82 32.52
C VAL A 37 13.45 -21.27 31.11
N LEU A 38 13.15 -19.99 30.84
CA LEU A 38 13.37 -19.36 29.55
C LEU A 38 14.86 -19.24 29.21
N THR A 39 15.69 -18.86 30.21
CA THR A 39 17.13 -18.79 30.06
C THR A 39 17.73 -20.19 29.79
N ALA A 40 17.21 -21.22 30.46
CA ALA A 40 17.68 -22.59 30.23
C ALA A 40 17.32 -23.09 28.80
N LEU A 41 16.17 -22.71 28.27
CA LEU A 41 15.83 -23.02 26.87
C LEU A 41 16.83 -22.41 25.90
N ASP A 42 17.15 -21.12 26.08
CA ASP A 42 18.11 -20.41 25.23
C ASP A 42 19.50 -21.05 25.29
N VAL A 43 19.99 -21.38 26.49
CA VAL A 43 21.28 -22.05 26.69
C VAL A 43 21.34 -23.44 26.04
N LEU A 44 20.21 -24.14 26.01
CA LEU A 44 20.10 -25.46 25.39
C LEU A 44 19.83 -25.41 23.87
N GLY A 45 19.75 -24.21 23.30
CA GLY A 45 19.44 -24.01 21.87
C GLY A 45 18.05 -24.41 21.50
N TYR A 46 17.12 -24.50 22.46
CA TYR A 46 15.71 -24.75 22.17
C TYR A 46 14.94 -23.46 21.90
N GLU A 47 14.19 -23.43 20.82
CA GLU A 47 13.28 -22.32 20.58
C GLU A 47 12.26 -22.17 21.71
N ARG A 48 12.12 -20.95 22.24
CA ARG A 48 11.06 -20.63 23.19
C ARG A 48 9.69 -20.90 22.55
N PRO A 49 8.72 -21.53 23.26
CA PRO A 49 7.36 -21.61 22.78
C PRO A 49 6.81 -20.23 22.44
N THR A 50 6.04 -20.15 21.40
CA THR A 50 5.48 -18.92 20.84
C THR A 50 4.79 -18.02 21.90
N GLN A 51 4.12 -18.64 22.89
CA GLN A 51 3.43 -17.96 24.00
C GLN A 51 4.36 -17.38 25.09
N LEU A 52 5.64 -17.68 25.05
CA LEU A 52 6.65 -17.29 26.07
C LEU A 52 7.85 -16.54 25.50
N ARG A 53 7.86 -16.29 24.25
CA ARG A 53 8.76 -15.30 23.67
C ARG A 53 8.22 -13.95 24.11
N GLY A 54 8.72 -13.38 25.23
CA GLY A 54 8.24 -12.16 25.89
C GLY A 54 7.54 -11.15 24.97
N ASP A 55 6.85 -10.14 25.37
CA ASP A 55 6.03 -9.29 24.49
C ASP A 55 6.58 -9.25 23.06
N ARG A 56 6.11 -10.22 22.24
CA ARG A 56 6.43 -10.21 20.83
C ARG A 56 5.96 -8.86 20.36
N ALA A 57 6.86 -8.05 19.91
CA ALA A 57 6.51 -6.91 19.12
C ALA A 57 5.38 -7.40 18.20
N ARG A 58 4.15 -6.91 18.45
CA ARG A 58 2.95 -7.32 17.69
C ARG A 58 3.25 -6.98 16.25
N LEU A 59 3.73 -7.98 15.47
CA LEU A 59 4.15 -7.75 14.09
C LEU A 59 2.92 -7.56 13.21
N VAL A 60 2.99 -6.58 12.33
CA VAL A 60 2.00 -6.35 11.27
C VAL A 60 2.73 -6.34 9.94
N GLY A 61 2.30 -7.18 9.00
CA GLY A 61 2.80 -7.15 7.63
C GLY A 61 2.31 -5.88 6.91
N LEU A 62 3.22 -5.14 6.30
CA LEU A 62 2.88 -4.04 5.39
C LEU A 62 3.40 -4.39 4.01
N VAL A 63 2.48 -4.79 3.13
CA VAL A 63 2.79 -5.26 1.78
C VAL A 63 2.58 -4.13 0.80
N LEU A 64 3.63 -3.77 0.07
CA LEU A 64 3.65 -2.72 -0.94
C LEU A 64 4.00 -3.29 -2.31
N PRO A 65 3.44 -2.75 -3.40
CA PRO A 65 3.73 -3.24 -4.75
C PRO A 65 5.17 -2.93 -5.18
N GLU A 66 5.72 -1.81 -4.73
CA GLU A 66 7.05 -1.32 -5.09
C GLU A 66 7.53 -0.20 -4.14
N LEU A 67 8.78 0.23 -4.27
CA LEU A 67 9.35 1.37 -3.53
C LEU A 67 9.85 2.51 -4.45
N GLN A 68 9.74 2.36 -5.77
CA GLN A 68 10.22 3.38 -6.71
C GLN A 68 9.24 4.55 -6.85
N ASN A 69 7.92 4.30 -6.76
CA ASN A 69 6.95 5.37 -6.65
C ASN A 69 6.94 5.89 -5.20
N PRO A 70 7.31 7.18 -4.97
CA PRO A 70 7.51 7.75 -3.63
C PRO A 70 6.30 7.72 -2.71
N ILE A 71 5.10 7.57 -3.25
CA ILE A 71 3.87 7.48 -2.46
C ILE A 71 3.88 6.26 -1.52
N PHE A 72 4.42 5.13 -1.97
CA PHE A 72 4.45 3.91 -1.17
C PHE A 72 5.37 4.00 0.04
N PRO A 73 6.65 4.45 -0.07
CA PRO A 73 7.47 4.73 1.11
C PRO A 73 6.84 5.75 2.06
N ALA A 74 6.26 6.85 1.55
CA ALA A 74 5.60 7.84 2.37
C ALA A 74 4.40 7.25 3.14
N PHE A 75 3.57 6.45 2.47
CA PHE A 75 2.46 5.75 3.13
C PHE A 75 2.97 4.74 4.17
N ALA A 76 4.07 4.03 3.88
CA ALA A 76 4.67 3.09 4.82
C ALA A 76 5.18 3.79 6.09
N GLU A 77 5.74 4.99 6.00
CA GLU A 77 6.14 5.80 7.16
C GLU A 77 4.93 6.19 8.02
N VAL A 78 3.85 6.66 7.39
CA VAL A 78 2.62 7.03 8.09
C VAL A 78 2.02 5.83 8.83
N VAL A 79 1.83 4.71 8.12
CA VAL A 79 1.26 3.48 8.70
C VAL A 79 2.18 2.91 9.78
N GLY A 80 3.51 2.87 9.53
CA GLY A 80 4.48 2.40 10.49
C GLY A 80 4.50 3.22 11.78
N GLY A 81 4.41 4.56 11.67
CA GLY A 81 4.31 5.47 12.79
C GLY A 81 3.03 5.27 13.60
N ALA A 82 1.87 5.13 12.92
CA ALA A 82 0.59 4.89 13.56
C ALA A 82 0.54 3.51 14.26
N LEU A 83 1.09 2.47 13.64
CA LEU A 83 1.23 1.13 14.23
C LEU A 83 2.09 1.17 15.50
N ALA A 84 3.22 1.88 15.45
CA ALA A 84 4.13 2.02 16.60
C ALA A 84 3.45 2.69 17.80
N GLN A 85 2.59 3.70 17.57
CA GLN A 85 1.79 4.34 18.62
C GLN A 85 0.81 3.38 19.31
N GLN A 86 0.37 2.33 18.61
CA GLN A 86 -0.51 1.28 19.15
C GLN A 86 0.25 0.03 19.63
N GLY A 87 1.60 0.11 19.72
CA GLY A 87 2.44 -0.98 20.20
C GLY A 87 2.65 -2.11 19.20
N PHE A 88 2.45 -1.85 17.90
CA PHE A 88 2.78 -2.78 16.82
C PHE A 88 4.11 -2.42 16.16
N THR A 89 4.75 -3.40 15.56
CA THR A 89 5.93 -3.21 14.69
C THR A 89 5.61 -3.65 13.28
N SER A 90 5.82 -2.79 12.30
CA SER A 90 5.61 -3.10 10.89
C SER A 90 6.76 -3.96 10.33
N VAL A 91 6.41 -4.96 9.53
CA VAL A 91 7.33 -5.73 8.68
C VAL A 91 7.03 -5.38 7.23
N LEU A 92 7.97 -4.67 6.60
CA LEU A 92 7.80 -4.24 5.22
C LEU A 92 8.09 -5.39 4.25
N CYS A 93 7.12 -5.67 3.39
CA CYS A 93 7.20 -6.64 2.31
C CYS A 93 6.99 -5.92 0.97
N THR A 94 7.95 -6.01 0.07
CA THR A 94 7.86 -5.33 -1.22
C THR A 94 8.14 -6.28 -2.36
N ARG A 95 7.32 -6.24 -3.38
CA ARG A 95 7.53 -7.04 -4.57
C ARG A 95 8.64 -6.42 -5.44
N THR A 96 9.57 -7.26 -5.85
CA THR A 96 10.60 -6.91 -6.84
C THR A 96 10.55 -7.86 -8.02
N LEU A 97 10.93 -7.38 -9.19
CA LEU A 97 10.96 -8.21 -10.39
C LEU A 97 11.94 -9.38 -10.20
N GLY A 98 11.45 -10.62 -10.31
CA GLY A 98 12.25 -11.82 -10.05
C GLY A 98 12.53 -12.11 -8.57
N GLY A 99 11.94 -11.34 -7.65
CA GLY A 99 12.00 -11.56 -6.19
C GLY A 99 10.83 -12.37 -5.67
N VAL A 100 10.60 -12.23 -4.35
CA VAL A 100 9.50 -12.89 -3.63
C VAL A 100 8.15 -12.37 -4.13
N SER A 101 7.24 -13.27 -4.45
CA SER A 101 5.86 -12.95 -4.86
C SER A 101 5.02 -12.51 -3.66
N GLU A 102 3.89 -11.88 -3.93
CA GLU A 102 2.94 -11.48 -2.88
C GLU A 102 2.38 -12.68 -2.11
N ALA A 103 2.09 -13.79 -2.81
CA ALA A 103 1.64 -15.04 -2.18
C ALA A 103 2.71 -15.64 -1.26
N GLU A 104 3.99 -15.66 -1.67
CA GLU A 104 5.10 -16.12 -0.82
C GLU A 104 5.28 -15.22 0.41
N TYR A 105 5.07 -13.90 0.30
CA TYR A 105 5.05 -13.02 1.47
C TYR A 105 3.89 -13.35 2.42
N VAL A 106 2.71 -13.65 1.89
CA VAL A 106 1.56 -14.09 2.72
C VAL A 106 1.90 -15.35 3.49
N ASP A 107 2.49 -16.35 2.84
CA ASP A 107 2.92 -17.58 3.50
C ASP A 107 3.96 -17.30 4.61
N LEU A 108 4.94 -16.45 4.33
CA LEU A 108 5.96 -16.03 5.31
C LEU A 108 5.31 -15.33 6.53
N LEU A 109 4.41 -14.39 6.29
CA LEU A 109 3.72 -13.64 7.35
C LEU A 109 2.85 -14.56 8.22
N LEU A 110 2.17 -15.53 7.60
CA LEU A 110 1.43 -16.58 8.32
C LEU A 110 2.34 -17.45 9.18
N GLN A 111 3.50 -17.85 8.67
CA GLN A 111 4.51 -18.62 9.42
C GLN A 111 5.07 -17.80 10.60
N GLN A 112 5.26 -16.49 10.41
CA GLN A 112 5.70 -15.57 11.47
C GLN A 112 4.59 -15.24 12.47
N GLN A 113 3.36 -15.69 12.24
CA GLN A 113 2.21 -15.46 13.10
C GLN A 113 2.01 -13.96 13.39
N VAL A 114 2.05 -13.13 12.35
CA VAL A 114 1.77 -11.69 12.47
C VAL A 114 0.37 -11.45 13.03
N SER A 115 0.15 -10.29 13.66
CA SER A 115 -1.14 -9.91 14.24
C SER A 115 -2.14 -9.47 13.17
N GLY A 116 -1.66 -9.02 12.02
CA GLY A 116 -2.46 -8.59 10.89
C GLY A 116 -1.62 -8.19 9.70
N VAL A 117 -2.26 -7.85 8.59
CA VAL A 117 -1.61 -7.43 7.34
C VAL A 117 -2.33 -6.23 6.73
N VAL A 118 -1.56 -5.28 6.23
CA VAL A 118 -2.03 -4.18 5.39
C VAL A 118 -1.46 -4.35 3.99
N PHE A 119 -2.31 -4.33 2.98
CA PHE A 119 -1.90 -4.28 1.58
C PHE A 119 -2.15 -2.87 1.04
N ALA A 120 -1.11 -2.15 0.68
CA ALA A 120 -1.21 -0.81 0.10
C ALA A 120 -1.01 -0.86 -1.42
N GLY A 121 -2.07 -1.25 -2.14
CA GLY A 121 -2.00 -1.68 -3.53
C GLY A 121 -1.56 -3.14 -3.62
N GLY A 122 -1.54 -3.69 -4.81
CA GLY A 122 -1.12 -5.08 -5.02
C GLY A 122 -2.00 -5.81 -6.02
N LEU A 123 -1.94 -7.15 -6.01
CA LEU A 123 -2.68 -7.97 -6.97
C LEU A 123 -4.20 -7.88 -6.79
N PHE A 124 -4.70 -7.61 -5.58
CA PHE A 124 -6.14 -7.42 -5.37
C PHE A 124 -6.72 -6.24 -6.19
N ALA A 125 -5.88 -5.23 -6.49
CA ALA A 125 -6.28 -4.10 -7.32
C ALA A 125 -6.29 -4.42 -8.83
N GLN A 126 -5.91 -5.63 -9.24
CA GLN A 126 -5.93 -6.13 -10.61
C GLN A 126 -7.06 -7.13 -10.75
N ALA A 127 -8.08 -6.80 -11.54
CA ALA A 127 -9.31 -7.60 -11.66
C ALA A 127 -9.06 -9.01 -12.21
N ASP A 128 -8.04 -9.18 -13.04
CA ASP A 128 -7.70 -10.44 -13.71
C ASP A 128 -6.62 -11.26 -12.96
N ALA A 129 -6.14 -10.76 -11.80
CA ALA A 129 -5.14 -11.47 -11.00
C ALA A 129 -5.77 -12.57 -10.13
N SER A 130 -4.95 -13.58 -9.73
CA SER A 130 -5.38 -14.56 -8.73
C SER A 130 -5.47 -13.90 -7.35
N HIS A 131 -6.57 -14.13 -6.65
CA HIS A 131 -6.84 -13.65 -5.30
C HIS A 131 -6.77 -14.75 -4.23
N GLU A 132 -6.26 -15.94 -4.56
CA GLU A 132 -6.24 -17.12 -3.67
C GLU A 132 -5.53 -16.84 -2.34
N HIS A 133 -4.41 -16.12 -2.35
CA HIS A 133 -3.67 -15.81 -1.13
C HIS A 133 -4.41 -14.82 -0.20
N TYR A 134 -5.29 -13.97 -0.73
CA TYR A 134 -6.19 -13.14 0.10
C TYR A 134 -7.33 -13.98 0.70
N GLU A 135 -7.88 -14.92 -0.08
CA GLU A 135 -8.88 -15.87 0.42
C GLU A 135 -8.32 -16.71 1.55
N LEU A 136 -7.06 -17.14 1.44
CA LEU A 136 -6.35 -17.85 2.51
C LEU A 136 -6.27 -17.02 3.80
N LEU A 137 -5.99 -15.70 3.72
CA LEU A 137 -5.99 -14.82 4.88
C LEU A 137 -7.38 -14.73 5.54
N ARG A 138 -8.43 -14.66 4.73
CA ARG A 138 -9.82 -14.67 5.20
C ARG A 138 -10.18 -15.98 5.91
N GLU A 139 -9.83 -17.13 5.33
CA GLU A 139 -10.03 -18.45 5.94
C GLU A 139 -9.30 -18.58 7.27
N ARG A 140 -8.09 -18.05 7.35
CA ARG A 140 -7.29 -18.00 8.59
C ARG A 140 -7.76 -16.93 9.57
N ARG A 141 -8.74 -16.10 9.19
CA ARG A 141 -9.26 -14.98 9.98
C ARG A 141 -8.15 -14.04 10.45
N LEU A 142 -7.13 -13.83 9.61
CA LEU A 142 -6.08 -12.88 9.92
C LEU A 142 -6.61 -11.47 9.66
N PRO A 143 -6.56 -10.56 10.65
CA PRO A 143 -6.90 -9.16 10.47
C PRO A 143 -6.20 -8.57 9.25
N THR A 144 -6.96 -8.04 8.30
CA THR A 144 -6.43 -7.56 7.02
C THR A 144 -7.18 -6.31 6.59
N VAL A 145 -6.45 -5.31 6.06
CA VAL A 145 -7.00 -4.10 5.46
C VAL A 145 -6.39 -3.91 4.07
N LEU A 146 -7.22 -3.58 3.08
CA LEU A 146 -6.80 -3.29 1.72
C LEU A 146 -6.85 -1.78 1.47
N VAL A 147 -5.89 -1.26 0.70
CA VAL A 147 -5.77 0.18 0.41
C VAL A 147 -5.72 0.44 -1.09
N ASN A 148 -6.55 1.37 -1.55
CA ASN A 148 -6.65 1.81 -2.95
C ASN A 148 -7.16 0.74 -3.94
N ALA A 149 -8.16 -0.03 -3.56
CA ALA A 149 -9.10 -0.70 -4.47
C ALA A 149 -10.20 -1.39 -3.65
N ALA A 150 -11.42 -1.39 -4.13
CA ALA A 150 -12.50 -2.18 -3.54
C ALA A 150 -12.70 -3.48 -4.29
N VAL A 151 -12.64 -4.58 -3.56
CA VAL A 151 -12.85 -5.92 -4.07
C VAL A 151 -13.88 -6.61 -3.18
N ALA A 152 -15.15 -6.47 -3.55
CA ALA A 152 -16.29 -6.88 -2.71
C ALA A 152 -16.25 -8.36 -2.29
N HIS A 153 -15.79 -9.27 -3.17
CA HIS A 153 -15.79 -10.70 -2.85
C HIS A 153 -14.74 -11.11 -1.79
N LEU A 154 -13.72 -10.27 -1.55
CA LEU A 154 -12.70 -10.55 -0.53
C LEU A 154 -13.19 -10.25 0.90
N ALA A 155 -14.22 -9.40 1.03
CA ALA A 155 -14.86 -9.08 2.31
C ALA A 155 -13.89 -8.60 3.42
N PHE A 156 -12.87 -7.80 3.05
CA PHE A 156 -11.99 -7.09 3.97
C PHE A 156 -12.40 -5.61 4.06
N PRO A 157 -12.17 -4.93 5.18
CA PRO A 157 -12.24 -3.47 5.25
C PRO A 157 -11.27 -2.83 4.25
N GLN A 158 -11.71 -1.75 3.63
CA GLN A 158 -10.99 -1.11 2.55
C GLN A 158 -10.92 0.39 2.77
N VAL A 159 -9.78 0.99 2.44
CA VAL A 159 -9.53 2.42 2.53
C VAL A 159 -9.00 2.90 1.19
N SER A 160 -9.68 3.81 0.53
CA SER A 160 -9.27 4.30 -0.80
C SER A 160 -9.34 5.81 -0.89
N CYS A 161 -8.48 6.38 -1.73
CA CYS A 161 -8.72 7.72 -2.25
C CYS A 161 -9.87 7.66 -3.27
N ASP A 162 -10.71 8.68 -3.32
CA ASP A 162 -11.82 8.74 -4.27
C ASP A 162 -11.30 8.99 -5.69
N ASP A 163 -11.24 7.92 -6.46
CA ASP A 163 -10.75 7.93 -7.84
C ASP A 163 -11.67 8.72 -8.79
N VAL A 164 -12.98 8.73 -8.52
CA VAL A 164 -13.97 9.45 -9.30
C VAL A 164 -13.79 10.96 -9.10
N ALA A 165 -13.76 11.38 -7.83
CA ALA A 165 -13.51 12.78 -7.47
C ALA A 165 -12.16 13.27 -8.02
N ALA A 166 -11.13 12.43 -7.97
CA ALA A 166 -9.82 12.74 -8.53
C ALA A 166 -9.87 13.02 -10.03
N ALA A 167 -10.54 12.17 -10.79
CA ALA A 167 -10.67 12.34 -12.24
C ALA A 167 -11.49 13.61 -12.58
N GLU A 168 -12.59 13.83 -11.89
CA GLU A 168 -13.45 15.01 -12.07
C GLU A 168 -12.72 16.31 -11.76
N MET A 169 -11.95 16.37 -10.65
CA MET A 169 -11.14 17.54 -10.29
C MET A 169 -10.09 17.86 -11.35
N ALA A 170 -9.35 16.84 -11.83
CA ALA A 170 -8.31 17.04 -12.84
C ALA A 170 -8.89 17.52 -14.17
N LEU A 171 -9.98 16.89 -14.63
CA LEU A 171 -10.66 17.28 -15.86
C LEU A 171 -11.29 18.67 -15.75
N GLY A 172 -11.96 18.96 -14.63
CA GLY A 172 -12.54 20.27 -14.36
C GLY A 172 -11.49 21.38 -14.39
N HIS A 173 -10.32 21.12 -13.80
CA HIS A 173 -9.19 22.07 -13.82
C HIS A 173 -8.70 22.34 -15.25
N LEU A 174 -8.39 21.31 -16.05
CA LEU A 174 -7.94 21.51 -17.43
C LEU A 174 -9.01 22.18 -18.31
N ARG A 175 -10.27 21.78 -18.16
CA ARG A 175 -11.39 22.41 -18.90
C ARG A 175 -11.55 23.89 -18.54
N SER A 176 -11.37 24.24 -17.25
CA SER A 176 -11.40 25.65 -16.81
C SER A 176 -10.28 26.51 -17.41
N LEU A 177 -9.16 25.87 -17.80
CA LEU A 177 -8.04 26.50 -18.50
C LEU A 177 -8.22 26.51 -20.04
N GLY A 178 -9.36 26.02 -20.54
CA GLY A 178 -9.72 26.01 -21.95
C GLY A 178 -9.23 24.80 -22.74
N HIS A 179 -8.74 23.74 -22.07
CA HIS A 179 -8.36 22.52 -22.77
C HIS A 179 -9.58 21.70 -23.17
N GLU A 180 -9.71 21.40 -24.46
CA GLU A 180 -10.74 20.54 -25.05
C GLU A 180 -10.19 19.15 -25.39
N ARG A 181 -8.93 19.08 -25.82
CA ARG A 181 -8.24 17.84 -26.17
C ARG A 181 -7.39 17.38 -24.99
N ILE A 182 -8.00 16.62 -24.10
CA ILE A 182 -7.40 16.11 -22.87
C ILE A 182 -7.15 14.62 -23.03
N GLY A 183 -5.95 14.16 -22.69
CA GLY A 183 -5.60 12.74 -22.67
C GLY A 183 -5.36 12.24 -21.26
N MET A 184 -5.57 10.93 -21.05
CA MET A 184 -5.25 10.24 -19.81
C MET A 184 -4.18 9.16 -20.01
N VAL A 185 -3.21 9.14 -19.10
CA VAL A 185 -2.20 8.08 -18.98
C VAL A 185 -2.49 7.31 -17.69
N LEU A 186 -2.99 6.10 -17.87
CA LEU A 186 -3.49 5.23 -16.80
C LEU A 186 -2.60 4.00 -16.59
N GLY A 187 -2.76 3.34 -15.44
CA GLY A 187 -2.21 2.02 -15.19
C GLY A 187 -2.80 0.94 -16.11
N PRO A 188 -2.42 -0.34 -15.90
CA PRO A 188 -2.94 -1.47 -16.68
C PRO A 188 -4.48 -1.46 -16.79
N PRO A 189 -5.07 -1.96 -17.89
CA PRO A 189 -6.53 -1.91 -18.10
C PRO A 189 -7.36 -2.63 -17.04
N ASP A 190 -6.80 -3.65 -16.39
CA ASP A 190 -7.41 -4.42 -15.31
C ASP A 190 -7.23 -3.79 -13.93
N HIS A 191 -6.47 -2.69 -13.81
CA HIS A 191 -6.24 -1.98 -12.55
C HIS A 191 -7.48 -1.19 -12.13
N VAL A 192 -8.11 -1.59 -11.04
CA VAL A 192 -9.39 -1.06 -10.55
C VAL A 192 -9.38 0.46 -10.36
N PRO A 193 -8.39 1.10 -9.68
CA PRO A 193 -8.35 2.56 -9.56
C PRO A 193 -8.24 3.28 -10.92
N SER A 194 -7.51 2.70 -11.88
CA SER A 194 -7.40 3.28 -13.23
C SER A 194 -8.73 3.21 -13.99
N ARG A 195 -9.47 2.11 -13.86
CA ARG A 195 -10.80 1.97 -14.45
C ARG A 195 -11.79 2.97 -13.86
N ARG A 196 -11.81 3.14 -12.53
CA ARG A 196 -12.69 4.11 -11.87
C ARG A 196 -12.44 5.54 -12.37
N LYS A 197 -11.16 5.92 -12.51
CA LYS A 197 -10.81 7.23 -13.09
C LYS A 197 -11.26 7.37 -14.54
N LEU A 198 -11.11 6.31 -15.33
CA LEU A 198 -11.54 6.30 -16.73
C LEU A 198 -13.05 6.39 -16.87
N ASP A 199 -13.78 5.60 -16.09
CA ASP A 199 -15.26 5.58 -16.13
C ASP A 199 -15.87 6.95 -15.77
N ALA A 200 -15.21 7.70 -14.87
CA ALA A 200 -15.60 9.05 -14.49
C ALA A 200 -15.23 10.13 -15.52
N ALA A 201 -14.25 9.85 -16.38
CA ALA A 201 -13.66 10.86 -17.26
C ALA A 201 -14.49 11.13 -18.52
N ASP A 202 -15.27 10.17 -19.00
CA ASP A 202 -16.04 10.22 -20.26
C ASP A 202 -15.21 10.78 -21.43
N LEU A 203 -14.02 10.19 -21.66
CA LEU A 203 -13.10 10.58 -22.73
C LEU A 203 -13.20 9.61 -23.91
N ASP A 204 -12.95 10.16 -25.12
CA ASP A 204 -12.79 9.31 -26.30
C ASP A 204 -11.62 8.32 -26.07
N PRO A 205 -11.82 7.01 -26.33
CA PRO A 205 -10.79 6.00 -26.18
C PRO A 205 -9.45 6.33 -26.90
N GLU A 206 -9.49 7.11 -27.98
CA GLU A 206 -8.27 7.55 -28.66
C GLU A 206 -7.35 8.44 -27.78
N PHE A 207 -7.91 9.10 -26.76
CA PHE A 207 -7.16 9.94 -25.81
C PHE A 207 -6.81 9.22 -24.51
N VAL A 208 -6.96 7.90 -24.46
CA VAL A 208 -6.59 7.08 -23.31
C VAL A 208 -5.43 6.16 -23.65
N GLU A 209 -4.42 6.16 -22.80
CA GLU A 209 -3.28 5.28 -22.91
C GLU A 209 -3.05 4.52 -21.60
N HIS A 210 -2.90 3.21 -21.71
CA HIS A 210 -2.57 2.34 -20.59
C HIS A 210 -1.09 1.95 -20.61
N THR A 211 -0.47 1.94 -19.42
CA THR A 211 0.94 1.56 -19.29
C THR A 211 1.26 1.12 -17.86
N MET A 212 2.49 0.68 -17.61
CA MET A 212 2.98 0.44 -16.25
C MET A 212 3.22 1.76 -15.52
N PHE A 213 3.10 1.75 -14.19
CA PHE A 213 3.37 2.90 -13.33
C PHE A 213 4.87 3.19 -13.28
N SER A 214 5.40 3.80 -14.34
CA SER A 214 6.81 4.13 -14.44
C SER A 214 7.03 5.40 -15.25
N LEU A 215 8.19 6.03 -15.08
CA LEU A 215 8.60 7.20 -15.84
C LEU A 215 8.65 6.89 -17.35
N GLU A 216 9.19 5.74 -17.73
CA GLU A 216 9.30 5.28 -19.12
C GLU A 216 7.92 5.00 -19.71
N GLY A 217 7.04 4.36 -18.94
CA GLY A 217 5.65 4.13 -19.34
C GLY A 217 4.91 5.43 -19.58
N GLY A 218 4.98 6.37 -18.63
CA GLY A 218 4.40 7.72 -18.76
C GLY A 218 4.95 8.46 -19.97
N HIS A 219 6.26 8.40 -20.20
CA HIS A 219 6.90 9.01 -21.37
C HIS A 219 6.37 8.44 -22.70
N ALA A 220 6.33 7.12 -22.83
CA ALA A 220 5.89 6.47 -24.05
C ALA A 220 4.41 6.73 -24.35
N ALA A 221 3.55 6.65 -23.34
CA ALA A 221 2.11 6.90 -23.44
C ALA A 221 1.82 8.37 -23.80
N ALA A 222 2.39 9.32 -23.06
CA ALA A 222 2.21 10.74 -23.33
C ALA A 222 2.74 11.15 -24.72
N ALA A 223 3.83 10.56 -25.19
CA ALA A 223 4.33 10.82 -26.54
C ALA A 223 3.33 10.40 -27.63
N ARG A 224 2.51 9.35 -27.39
CA ARG A 224 1.44 8.95 -28.32
C ARG A 224 0.28 9.96 -28.27
N LEU A 225 -0.14 10.38 -27.09
CA LEU A 225 -1.20 11.38 -26.91
C LEU A 225 -0.81 12.73 -27.51
N ILE A 226 0.41 13.21 -27.30
CA ILE A 226 0.93 14.46 -27.87
C ILE A 226 0.88 14.43 -29.41
N ARG A 227 1.25 13.31 -30.05
CA ARG A 227 1.12 13.17 -31.51
C ARG A 227 -0.31 13.20 -32.00
N ARG A 228 -1.29 12.86 -31.16
CA ARG A 228 -2.75 13.01 -31.46
C ARG A 228 -3.24 14.43 -31.19
N GLY A 229 -2.37 15.33 -30.75
CA GLY A 229 -2.66 16.76 -30.56
C GLY A 229 -3.41 17.08 -29.27
N VAL A 230 -3.22 16.28 -28.18
CA VAL A 230 -3.73 16.67 -26.86
C VAL A 230 -2.97 17.89 -26.35
N THR A 231 -3.67 18.76 -25.65
CA THR A 231 -3.12 19.97 -25.01
C THR A 231 -3.06 19.86 -23.50
N GLY A 232 -3.76 18.87 -22.91
CA GLY A 232 -3.71 18.55 -21.48
C GLY A 232 -3.54 17.05 -21.29
N VAL A 233 -2.71 16.63 -20.33
CA VAL A 233 -2.47 15.23 -20.00
C VAL A 233 -2.66 15.02 -18.50
N ILE A 234 -3.52 14.08 -18.14
CA ILE A 234 -3.74 13.63 -16.76
C ILE A 234 -3.05 12.28 -16.61
N CYS A 235 -2.18 12.14 -15.61
CA CYS A 235 -1.44 10.92 -15.32
C CYS A 235 -1.88 10.30 -14.00
N ALA A 236 -2.00 8.97 -13.97
CA ALA A 236 -2.43 8.22 -12.78
C ALA A 236 -1.35 8.11 -11.68
N SER A 237 -0.18 8.71 -11.87
CA SER A 237 0.83 8.94 -10.81
C SER A 237 1.76 10.09 -11.19
N ASP A 238 2.42 10.68 -10.20
CA ASP A 238 3.43 11.72 -10.39
C ASP A 238 4.62 11.22 -11.22
N VAL A 239 5.03 9.98 -11.02
CA VAL A 239 6.13 9.37 -11.78
C VAL A 239 5.80 9.31 -13.28
N MET A 240 4.56 8.95 -13.62
CA MET A 240 4.09 8.96 -15.00
C MET A 240 4.00 10.39 -15.56
N ALA A 241 3.58 11.37 -14.74
CA ALA A 241 3.52 12.79 -15.12
C ALA A 241 4.91 13.36 -15.43
N LEU A 242 5.93 13.01 -14.67
CA LEU A 242 7.32 13.35 -14.99
C LEU A 242 7.76 12.75 -16.35
N GLY A 243 7.30 11.53 -16.64
CA GLY A 243 7.46 10.91 -17.96
C GLY A 243 6.78 11.72 -19.06
N ALA A 244 5.56 12.21 -18.82
CA ALA A 244 4.81 13.05 -19.76
C ALA A 244 5.50 14.41 -20.02
N ILE A 245 6.00 15.07 -18.97
CA ILE A 245 6.81 16.31 -19.10
C ILE A 245 8.05 16.05 -19.95
N ARG A 246 8.74 14.92 -19.72
CA ARG A 246 9.90 14.53 -20.55
C ARG A 246 9.51 14.27 -22.01
N ALA A 247 8.32 13.69 -22.26
CA ALA A 247 7.83 13.47 -23.63
C ALA A 247 7.56 14.78 -24.35
N ALA A 248 6.89 15.75 -23.70
CA ALA A 248 6.65 17.08 -24.24
C ALA A 248 7.95 17.78 -24.62
N ARG A 249 8.92 17.82 -23.71
CA ARG A 249 10.25 18.42 -23.96
C ARG A 249 10.99 17.78 -25.14
N ARG A 250 10.93 16.45 -25.28
CA ARG A 250 11.54 15.75 -26.43
C ARG A 250 10.84 16.03 -27.74
N ALA A 251 9.56 16.37 -27.70
CA ALA A 251 8.81 16.84 -28.86
C ALA A 251 9.04 18.33 -29.20
N GLY A 252 9.88 19.02 -28.41
CA GLY A 252 10.13 20.45 -28.57
C GLY A 252 9.02 21.34 -28.01
N LEU A 253 8.14 20.76 -27.16
CA LEU A 253 7.01 21.46 -26.55
C LEU A 253 7.35 21.89 -25.12
N SER A 254 6.79 23.02 -24.72
CA SER A 254 6.90 23.59 -23.37
C SER A 254 5.74 23.16 -22.49
N VAL A 255 6.04 22.89 -21.20
CA VAL A 255 5.04 22.67 -20.16
C VAL A 255 5.11 23.87 -19.22
N PRO A 256 4.00 24.59 -19.00
CA PRO A 256 2.61 24.29 -19.41
C PRO A 256 2.19 24.87 -20.77
N ASP A 257 3.02 25.70 -21.42
CA ASP A 257 2.63 26.59 -22.49
C ASP A 257 2.00 25.90 -23.73
N ASP A 258 2.51 24.72 -24.10
CA ASP A 258 2.02 23.94 -25.23
C ASP A 258 1.22 22.71 -24.77
N VAL A 259 1.59 22.14 -23.62
CA VAL A 259 0.92 20.97 -23.01
C VAL A 259 0.86 21.14 -21.50
N SER A 260 -0.32 21.12 -20.93
CA SER A 260 -0.52 21.05 -19.49
C SER A 260 -0.42 19.60 -18.99
N VAL A 261 0.20 19.38 -17.82
CA VAL A 261 0.35 18.05 -17.22
C VAL A 261 -0.09 18.06 -15.77
N ILE A 262 -0.94 17.09 -15.41
CA ILE A 262 -1.39 16.83 -14.04
C ILE A 262 -0.91 15.45 -13.62
N GLY A 263 -0.37 15.36 -12.39
CA GLY A 263 0.00 14.12 -11.71
C GLY A 263 -1.05 13.62 -10.73
N TYR A 264 -0.68 12.61 -9.99
CA TYR A 264 -1.44 12.02 -8.89
C TYR A 264 -0.46 11.51 -7.85
N ASP A 265 -0.71 11.74 -6.58
CA ASP A 265 -0.03 11.37 -5.34
C ASP A 265 0.43 12.58 -4.51
N ASP A 266 0.93 13.65 -5.12
CA ASP A 266 1.65 14.78 -4.52
C ASP A 266 2.87 14.33 -3.72
N SER A 267 3.71 13.53 -4.38
CA SER A 267 4.97 13.07 -3.79
C SER A 267 5.90 14.24 -3.43
N ALA A 268 6.68 14.10 -2.37
CA ALA A 268 7.43 15.18 -1.73
C ALA A 268 8.30 16.04 -2.67
N LEU A 269 8.79 15.47 -3.78
CA LEU A 269 9.65 16.17 -4.73
C LEU A 269 8.91 16.95 -5.82
N MET A 270 7.59 16.86 -5.89
CA MET A 270 6.81 17.46 -6.99
C MET A 270 6.79 18.99 -6.98
N ASN A 271 7.08 19.57 -5.84
CA ASN A 271 7.29 21.01 -5.73
C ASN A 271 8.68 21.48 -6.25
N CYS A 272 9.64 20.58 -6.34
CA CYS A 272 11.02 20.84 -6.77
C CYS A 272 11.29 20.47 -8.23
N THR A 273 10.29 19.98 -8.95
CA THR A 273 10.41 19.68 -10.39
C THR A 273 10.42 20.97 -11.22
N ASP A 274 10.81 20.86 -12.47
CA ASP A 274 10.76 21.96 -13.42
C ASP A 274 9.93 21.56 -14.66
N PRO A 275 8.73 22.16 -14.84
CA PRO A 275 8.04 23.03 -13.87
C PRO A 275 7.57 22.25 -12.61
N PRO A 276 7.29 22.93 -11.49
CA PRO A 276 6.63 22.33 -10.32
C PRO A 276 5.30 21.70 -10.74
N LEU A 277 5.09 20.43 -10.36
CA LEU A 277 3.99 19.61 -10.87
C LEU A 277 2.66 19.92 -10.17
N THR A 278 1.64 20.31 -10.93
CA THR A 278 0.24 20.28 -10.53
C THR A 278 -0.19 18.82 -10.38
N THR A 279 -0.79 18.46 -9.25
CA THR A 279 -1.10 17.07 -8.94
C THR A 279 -2.30 16.95 -8.01
N LEU A 280 -2.83 15.75 -7.89
CA LEU A 280 -3.86 15.39 -6.93
C LEU A 280 -3.22 14.73 -5.71
N ARG A 281 -3.35 15.37 -4.56
CA ARG A 281 -2.81 14.86 -3.28
C ARG A 281 -3.74 13.83 -2.69
N GLN A 282 -3.21 12.63 -2.43
CA GLN A 282 -3.87 11.66 -1.57
C GLN A 282 -3.70 12.06 -0.10
N PRO A 283 -4.75 12.04 0.73
CA PRO A 283 -4.64 12.38 2.16
C PRO A 283 -4.06 11.21 2.96
N ILE A 284 -2.81 10.80 2.66
CA ILE A 284 -2.18 9.58 3.17
C ILE A 284 -2.11 9.53 4.70
N ASP A 285 -1.99 10.67 5.38
CA ASP A 285 -2.01 10.73 6.85
C ASP A 285 -3.35 10.29 7.43
N ALA A 286 -4.46 10.74 6.85
CA ALA A 286 -5.81 10.36 7.29
C ALA A 286 -6.09 8.91 6.91
N MET A 287 -5.76 8.50 5.69
CA MET A 287 -5.91 7.13 5.22
C MET A 287 -5.10 6.14 6.05
N GLY A 288 -3.82 6.44 6.34
CA GLY A 288 -2.95 5.57 7.12
C GLY A 288 -3.44 5.38 8.56
N ARG A 289 -3.94 6.45 9.20
CA ARG A 289 -4.58 6.33 10.52
C ARG A 289 -5.84 5.46 10.46
N ALA A 290 -6.73 5.67 9.51
CA ALA A 290 -7.93 4.85 9.33
C ALA A 290 -7.60 3.37 9.10
N VAL A 291 -6.57 3.08 8.30
CA VAL A 291 -6.07 1.71 8.08
C VAL A 291 -5.65 1.04 9.39
N VAL A 292 -4.87 1.76 10.21
CA VAL A 292 -4.38 1.22 11.49
C VAL A 292 -5.51 1.04 12.49
N ASP A 293 -6.46 1.98 12.55
CA ASP A 293 -7.63 1.89 13.44
C ASP A 293 -8.52 0.70 13.06
N LEU A 294 -8.80 0.48 11.77
CA LEU A 294 -9.55 -0.67 11.27
C LEU A 294 -8.83 -1.99 11.55
N LEU A 295 -7.51 -2.03 11.39
CA LEU A 295 -6.72 -3.22 11.67
C LEU A 295 -6.70 -3.55 13.16
N ALA A 296 -6.45 -2.56 14.02
CA ALA A 296 -6.43 -2.72 15.46
C ALA A 296 -7.79 -3.19 15.99
N ALA A 297 -8.89 -2.61 15.51
CA ALA A 297 -10.24 -3.05 15.85
C ALA A 297 -10.47 -4.54 15.52
N GLN A 298 -10.01 -5.00 14.34
CA GLN A 298 -10.07 -6.43 13.99
C GLN A 298 -9.21 -7.30 14.91
N ILE A 299 -7.99 -6.84 15.26
CA ILE A 299 -7.09 -7.55 16.19
C ILE A 299 -7.75 -7.69 17.56
N ASP A 300 -8.44 -6.65 18.02
CA ASP A 300 -9.20 -6.64 19.27
C ASP A 300 -10.57 -7.34 19.16
N LYS A 301 -10.84 -7.99 18.01
CA LYS A 301 -12.06 -8.76 17.72
C LYS A 301 -13.35 -7.94 17.69
N ALA A 302 -13.26 -6.64 17.45
CA ALA A 302 -14.43 -5.84 17.15
C ALA A 302 -15.00 -6.20 15.76
N LEU A 303 -16.29 -6.01 15.59
CA LEU A 303 -16.94 -6.14 14.29
C LEU A 303 -16.57 -4.91 13.46
N VAL A 304 -15.84 -5.14 12.37
CA VAL A 304 -15.45 -4.11 11.40
C VAL A 304 -16.16 -4.42 10.09
N PRO A 305 -16.95 -3.49 9.54
CA PRO A 305 -17.57 -3.65 8.23
C PRO A 305 -16.52 -3.84 7.14
N ALA A 306 -16.86 -4.62 6.11
CA ALA A 306 -16.03 -4.81 4.93
C ALA A 306 -16.29 -3.73 3.86
N ASP A 307 -16.77 -2.57 4.28
CA ASP A 307 -17.08 -1.44 3.42
C ASP A 307 -15.81 -0.69 3.01
N GLU A 308 -15.89 0.06 1.92
CA GLU A 308 -14.81 0.93 1.46
C GLU A 308 -14.99 2.34 2.04
N LEU A 309 -14.00 2.80 2.79
CA LEU A 309 -13.90 4.19 3.23
C LEU A 309 -13.21 5.00 2.13
N LEU A 310 -13.93 5.97 1.56
CA LEU A 310 -13.41 6.88 0.54
C LEU A 310 -12.90 8.16 1.18
N PHE A 311 -11.72 8.58 0.76
CA PHE A 311 -11.07 9.83 1.15
C PHE A 311 -10.95 10.75 -0.06
N GLU A 312 -11.44 11.97 0.06
CA GLU A 312 -11.42 12.96 -1.01
C GLU A 312 -9.99 13.46 -1.26
N PRO A 313 -9.50 13.46 -2.52
CA PRO A 313 -8.21 14.04 -2.87
C PRO A 313 -8.26 15.58 -2.85
N GLU A 314 -7.09 16.22 -2.86
CA GLU A 314 -6.92 17.66 -3.00
C GLU A 314 -6.18 17.99 -4.30
N LEU A 315 -6.73 18.90 -5.12
CA LEU A 315 -5.99 19.41 -6.27
C LEU A 315 -4.98 20.47 -5.83
N VAL A 316 -3.70 20.15 -6.00
CA VAL A 316 -2.57 21.06 -5.70
C VAL A 316 -2.08 21.70 -6.99
N VAL A 317 -2.54 22.91 -7.25
CA VAL A 317 -2.17 23.65 -8.46
C VAL A 317 -0.76 24.23 -8.33
N ARG A 318 0.07 23.94 -9.33
CA ARG A 318 1.44 24.47 -9.46
C ARG A 318 1.67 25.00 -10.90
N ALA A 319 2.89 24.87 -11.40
CA ALA A 319 3.27 25.50 -12.67
C ALA A 319 3.23 24.59 -13.90
N SER A 320 2.81 23.31 -13.76
CA SER A 320 2.73 22.38 -14.91
C SER A 320 1.41 22.46 -15.67
N THR A 321 0.48 23.32 -15.25
CA THR A 321 -0.78 23.60 -15.94
C THR A 321 -0.92 25.09 -16.21
N GLY A 322 -1.47 25.45 -17.36
CA GLY A 322 -1.70 26.83 -17.79
C GLY A 322 -2.82 26.92 -18.84
N PRO A 323 -3.28 28.12 -19.20
CA PRO A 323 -4.29 28.29 -20.24
C PRO A 323 -3.83 27.73 -21.57
N VAL A 324 -4.76 27.13 -22.33
CA VAL A 324 -4.46 26.66 -23.68
C VAL A 324 -4.06 27.83 -24.58
N ARG A 325 -2.93 27.71 -25.29
CA ARG A 325 -2.57 28.69 -26.30
C ARG A 325 -3.50 28.55 -27.52
N ARG A 326 -4.13 29.66 -27.90
CA ARG A 326 -5.01 29.76 -29.09
C ARG A 326 -4.19 29.84 -30.39
#